data_87953785a9374c25470c456345185836
#
_entry.id   87953785a9374c25470c456345185836
#
_cell.length_a   1.000
_cell.length_b   1.000
_cell.length_c   1.000
_cell.angle_alpha   90.00
_cell.angle_beta   90.00
_cell.angle_gamma   90.00
#
_symmetry.space_group_name_H-M   'P 1'
#
loop_
_entity.id
_entity.type
_entity.pdbx_description
1 polymer ?
#
loop_
_entity_poly.entity_id
_entity_poly.type
_entity_poly.pdbx_seq_one_letter_code
_entity_poly.pdbx_strand_id
1 'polypeptide(L)'
;MLLAATALVALTGPAGAQAPGTTTPIEHLIVVVGENLSFDNLFATYEPRSGSILHNLLSEGIVNRDGSPGPDFAKTAQRLAEVRDRYEVTPRILGTYGMLPQPGTTHAIGLPRNVADQRFPELLPNGPFQITKHIGYEEPVGDPVHRFFQMWEQVDGGRRDLFVWVAETSGEGSQNRGDPASGTNQGALAMGFYNMAAGDAPYFRELADNYALSDNHHQPVMGGTGANFQAIATGHAIAYWEQGALGKPPANQIENPNPRPGTNNWYTQSGYASGSYAKCADPSEPGIAAIHSYLAALPYPSFNGSNCEPGAYYLVNNYNSGFLPTGEPAPLGPHVFRIPPQAQPTIAEALSKRGVSWKWYPGGRNGAGTTTEYCPVCDPLIFSSAIMSGPLKNNLQDQDSLFRDINNSDNMPADAFVTPPNSESGHPASSTVSRYEQFLRRLIGKVQSNRALWEKTAVLVTVDESGGYWDSGVIQILDAFGDGTRIPLIAVSPFSKKGVVDHTYTDHVSILKFIEANWRLEPLSARSRDHLPTPVADPSNAYVPANRPAIGDLMSLFTF
;
A
#
# COMPACT_ATOMS: atom_id res chain seq x y z
N MET A 1 22.78 -66.25 -39.35
CA MET A 1 21.65 -65.77 -38.58
C MET A 1 22.19 -64.99 -37.43
N LEU A 2 22.25 -63.65 -37.59
CA LEU A 2 22.61 -62.73 -36.51
C LEU A 2 21.29 -62.17 -35.88
N LEU A 3 21.11 -62.42 -34.60
CA LEU A 3 20.05 -61.76 -33.81
C LEU A 3 20.55 -60.36 -33.36
N ALA A 4 19.89 -59.34 -33.80
CA ALA A 4 20.07 -57.98 -33.28
C ALA A 4 19.21 -57.80 -32.01
N ALA A 5 19.84 -57.56 -30.87
CA ALA A 5 19.17 -57.18 -29.65
C ALA A 5 18.97 -55.66 -29.63
N THR A 6 17.72 -55.19 -29.71
CA THR A 6 17.34 -53.80 -29.54
C THR A 6 17.25 -53.46 -28.05
N ALA A 7 18.16 -52.64 -27.55
CA ALA A 7 18.10 -52.11 -26.19
C ALA A 7 17.11 -50.94 -26.15
N LEU A 8 16.06 -51.10 -25.36
CA LEU A 8 15.08 -50.03 -25.04
C LEU A 8 15.71 -49.10 -23.97
N VAL A 9 16.15 -47.93 -24.37
CA VAL A 9 16.58 -46.88 -23.43
C VAL A 9 15.31 -46.20 -22.89
N ALA A 10 14.97 -46.49 -21.65
CA ALA A 10 13.92 -45.74 -20.92
C ALA A 10 14.47 -44.34 -20.60
N LEU A 11 13.94 -43.34 -21.26
CA LEU A 11 14.13 -41.92 -20.89
C LEU A 11 13.40 -41.69 -19.58
N THR A 12 14.12 -41.74 -18.46
CA THR A 12 13.66 -41.19 -17.19
C THR A 12 13.67 -39.66 -17.33
N GLY A 13 12.51 -39.05 -17.48
CA GLY A 13 12.34 -37.60 -17.34
C GLY A 13 12.87 -37.15 -15.96
N PRO A 14 13.28 -35.87 -15.82
CA PRO A 14 13.73 -35.40 -14.53
C PRO A 14 12.59 -35.55 -13.53
N ALA A 15 12.87 -36.30 -12.44
CA ALA A 15 11.98 -36.37 -11.28
C ALA A 15 11.74 -34.93 -10.84
N GLY A 16 10.49 -34.46 -10.92
CA GLY A 16 10.09 -33.13 -10.42
C GLY A 16 10.56 -33.03 -8.98
N ALA A 17 11.39 -32.05 -8.69
CA ALA A 17 11.78 -31.74 -7.31
C ALA A 17 10.49 -31.47 -6.54
N GLN A 18 10.22 -32.25 -5.52
CA GLN A 18 9.08 -32.07 -4.64
C GLN A 18 9.23 -30.68 -4.01
N ALA A 19 8.20 -29.82 -4.09
CA ALA A 19 8.23 -28.50 -3.50
C ALA A 19 8.64 -28.60 -2.02
N PRO A 20 9.49 -27.73 -1.50
CA PRO A 20 9.90 -27.77 -0.12
C PRO A 20 8.66 -27.61 0.78
N GLY A 21 8.52 -28.50 1.78
CA GLY A 21 7.40 -28.48 2.70
C GLY A 21 7.34 -27.17 3.48
N THR A 22 6.13 -26.70 3.75
CA THR A 22 5.84 -25.48 4.53
C THR A 22 6.04 -25.74 6.03
N THR A 23 6.18 -24.67 6.82
CA THR A 23 6.23 -24.74 8.30
C THR A 23 4.85 -24.75 8.91
N THR A 24 3.85 -24.30 8.18
CA THR A 24 2.43 -24.27 8.57
C THR A 24 1.61 -25.16 7.62
N PRO A 25 0.32 -25.44 7.91
CA PRO A 25 -0.57 -26.12 6.97
C PRO A 25 -0.92 -25.31 5.71
N ILE A 26 -0.48 -24.06 5.59
CA ILE A 26 -0.74 -23.20 4.43
C ILE A 26 0.23 -23.59 3.31
N GLU A 27 -0.29 -24.26 2.29
CA GLU A 27 0.45 -24.61 1.08
C GLU A 27 0.27 -23.57 -0.04
N HIS A 28 -0.79 -22.74 0.04
CA HIS A 28 -1.06 -21.66 -0.91
C HIS A 28 -1.35 -20.36 -0.17
N LEU A 29 -0.59 -19.31 -0.49
CA LEU A 29 -0.85 -17.95 -0.05
C LEU A 29 -1.33 -17.13 -1.24
N ILE A 30 -2.45 -16.44 -1.09
CA ILE A 30 -2.98 -15.49 -2.07
C ILE A 30 -2.99 -14.11 -1.42
N VAL A 31 -2.18 -13.17 -1.93
CA VAL A 31 -2.15 -11.80 -1.46
C VAL A 31 -2.91 -10.92 -2.44
N VAL A 32 -4.01 -10.34 -2.01
CA VAL A 32 -4.84 -9.43 -2.82
C VAL A 32 -4.61 -8.01 -2.36
N VAL A 33 -4.10 -7.17 -3.26
CA VAL A 33 -3.77 -5.78 -2.97
C VAL A 33 -4.67 -4.87 -3.82
N GLY A 34 -5.66 -4.23 -3.18
CA GLY A 34 -6.45 -3.14 -3.76
C GLY A 34 -5.77 -1.79 -3.57
N GLU A 35 -6.52 -0.71 -3.67
CA GLU A 35 -5.95 0.65 -3.64
C GLU A 35 -6.73 1.62 -2.76
N ASN A 36 -5.97 2.47 -2.06
CA ASN A 36 -6.34 3.76 -1.49
C ASN A 36 -7.43 3.73 -0.40
N LEU A 37 -7.20 3.00 0.70
CA LEU A 37 -8.09 3.02 1.85
C LEU A 37 -7.29 3.08 3.16
N SER A 38 -7.54 4.08 4.03
CA SER A 38 -7.05 3.98 5.40
C SER A 38 -7.92 3.02 6.21
N PHE A 39 -7.41 2.55 7.35
CA PHE A 39 -8.18 1.68 8.23
C PHE A 39 -9.45 2.38 8.71
N ASP A 40 -9.35 3.60 9.21
CA ASP A 40 -10.51 4.35 9.69
C ASP A 40 -11.45 4.84 8.58
N ASN A 41 -10.95 5.05 7.35
CA ASN A 41 -11.83 5.34 6.22
C ASN A 41 -12.83 4.19 5.99
N LEU A 42 -12.40 2.92 6.20
CA LEU A 42 -13.22 1.73 5.95
C LEU A 42 -13.87 1.15 7.21
N PHE A 43 -13.12 1.05 8.32
CA PHE A 43 -13.54 0.37 9.56
C PHE A 43 -13.94 1.34 10.69
N ALA A 44 -14.19 2.61 10.38
CA ALA A 44 -14.50 3.67 11.35
C ALA A 44 -15.49 3.28 12.45
N THR A 45 -16.54 2.55 12.09
CA THR A 45 -17.65 2.18 12.97
C THR A 45 -17.87 0.67 13.05
N TYR A 46 -16.89 -0.13 12.65
CA TYR A 46 -16.95 -1.57 12.82
C TYR A 46 -16.87 -1.95 14.30
N GLU A 47 -17.70 -2.90 14.72
CA GLU A 47 -17.69 -3.50 16.06
C GLU A 47 -17.53 -5.02 15.91
N PRO A 48 -16.43 -5.61 16.41
CA PRO A 48 -16.22 -7.04 16.35
C PRO A 48 -17.28 -7.84 17.10
N ARG A 49 -17.87 -8.85 16.48
CA ARG A 49 -18.85 -9.74 17.14
C ARG A 49 -18.28 -10.54 18.30
N SER A 50 -16.97 -10.79 18.27
CA SER A 50 -16.27 -11.48 19.35
C SER A 50 -16.16 -10.67 20.64
N GLY A 51 -16.43 -9.36 20.59
CA GLY A 51 -16.14 -8.44 21.69
C GLY A 51 -14.65 -8.12 21.83
N SER A 52 -13.82 -8.46 20.83
CA SER A 52 -12.41 -8.03 20.77
C SER A 52 -12.34 -6.50 20.80
N ILE A 53 -11.30 -5.97 21.45
CA ILE A 53 -10.99 -4.55 21.39
C ILE A 53 -10.61 -4.21 19.94
N LEU A 54 -11.02 -3.06 19.47
CA LEU A 54 -10.67 -2.52 18.16
C LEU A 54 -10.38 -1.04 18.32
N HIS A 55 -9.30 -0.55 17.70
CA HIS A 55 -8.95 0.86 17.70
C HIS A 55 -9.47 1.52 16.41
N ASN A 56 -10.60 2.23 16.50
CA ASN A 56 -11.21 2.96 15.40
C ASN A 56 -11.99 4.20 15.91
N LEU A 57 -12.58 4.96 15.01
CA LEU A 57 -13.28 6.20 15.36
C LEU A 57 -14.41 6.00 16.37
N LEU A 58 -15.14 4.89 16.29
CA LEU A 58 -16.23 4.58 17.21
C LEU A 58 -15.71 4.23 18.60
N SER A 59 -14.73 3.33 18.69
CA SER A 59 -14.19 2.88 19.97
C SER A 59 -13.44 3.97 20.73
N GLU A 60 -12.88 4.94 20.00
CA GLU A 60 -12.22 6.12 20.56
C GLU A 60 -13.20 7.25 20.93
N GLY A 61 -14.50 7.06 20.68
CA GLY A 61 -15.51 8.10 20.95
C GLY A 61 -15.41 9.31 20.02
N ILE A 62 -14.70 9.20 18.91
CA ILE A 62 -14.59 10.28 17.90
C ILE A 62 -15.91 10.43 17.15
N VAL A 63 -16.52 9.31 16.75
CA VAL A 63 -17.86 9.31 16.15
C VAL A 63 -18.79 8.36 16.88
N ASN A 64 -20.09 8.62 16.77
CA ASN A 64 -21.15 7.71 17.22
C ASN A 64 -21.46 6.66 16.14
N ARG A 65 -22.23 5.60 16.48
CA ARG A 65 -22.66 4.57 15.53
C ARG A 65 -23.42 5.09 14.31
N ASP A 66 -24.15 6.18 14.48
CA ASP A 66 -24.89 6.85 13.41
C ASP A 66 -24.01 7.79 12.55
N GLY A 67 -22.69 7.81 12.81
CA GLY A 67 -21.72 8.65 12.13
C GLY A 67 -21.79 10.13 12.50
N SER A 68 -22.52 10.49 13.55
CA SER A 68 -22.49 11.85 14.14
C SER A 68 -21.23 12.06 14.99
N PRO A 69 -20.79 13.31 15.24
CA PRO A 69 -19.71 13.62 16.16
C PRO A 69 -19.92 12.99 17.54
N GLY A 70 -18.89 12.28 18.04
CA GLY A 70 -18.87 11.70 19.38
C GLY A 70 -18.28 12.66 20.43
N PRO A 71 -18.17 12.23 21.68
CA PRO A 71 -17.66 13.04 22.80
C PRO A 71 -16.21 13.49 22.60
N ASP A 72 -15.40 12.70 21.91
CA ASP A 72 -13.99 12.94 21.65
C ASP A 72 -13.70 13.51 20.25
N PHE A 73 -14.71 13.89 19.51
CA PHE A 73 -14.61 14.42 18.15
C PHE A 73 -13.58 15.55 18.00
N ALA A 74 -13.49 16.44 18.99
CA ALA A 74 -12.55 17.57 18.96
C ALA A 74 -11.07 17.15 18.97
N LYS A 75 -10.73 15.90 19.32
CA LYS A 75 -9.35 15.38 19.28
C LYS A 75 -8.81 15.24 17.85
N THR A 76 -9.68 15.23 16.84
CA THR A 76 -9.34 15.09 15.43
C THR A 76 -9.33 16.41 14.67
N ALA A 77 -9.46 17.54 15.40
CA ALA A 77 -9.56 18.85 14.79
C ALA A 77 -8.36 19.18 13.91
N GLN A 78 -8.61 19.48 12.66
CA GLN A 78 -7.61 19.87 11.67
C GLN A 78 -7.18 21.33 11.87
N ARG A 79 -5.91 21.61 11.56
CA ARG A 79 -5.25 22.88 11.89
C ARG A 79 -4.71 23.59 10.65
N LEU A 80 -4.42 24.85 10.83
CA LEU A 80 -3.75 25.72 9.88
C LEU A 80 -2.29 25.86 10.27
N ALA A 81 -1.38 25.72 9.33
CA ALA A 81 0.04 25.89 9.56
C ALA A 81 0.62 27.16 8.92
N GLU A 82 1.84 27.50 9.30
CA GLU A 82 2.55 28.66 8.79
C GLU A 82 3.05 28.42 7.37
N VAL A 83 2.84 29.38 6.49
CA VAL A 83 3.46 29.40 5.16
C VAL A 83 4.92 29.79 5.29
N ARG A 84 5.83 28.93 4.79
CA ARG A 84 7.26 29.15 4.78
C ARG A 84 7.85 28.92 3.39
N ASP A 85 9.10 29.33 3.20
CA ASP A 85 9.89 29.10 1.99
C ASP A 85 10.64 27.75 1.98
N ARG A 86 10.48 26.96 3.05
CA ARG A 86 11.06 25.63 3.25
C ARG A 86 10.02 24.64 3.72
N TYR A 87 10.19 23.41 3.25
CA TYR A 87 9.45 22.27 3.74
C TYR A 87 9.81 21.93 5.19
N GLU A 88 8.81 21.65 6.00
CA GLU A 88 8.92 21.17 7.39
C GLU A 88 7.99 19.98 7.59
N VAL A 89 8.46 18.91 8.24
CA VAL A 89 7.61 17.77 8.63
C VAL A 89 6.56 18.18 9.66
N THR A 90 6.93 19.14 10.53
CA THR A 90 6.09 19.64 11.62
C THR A 90 6.08 21.18 11.62
N PRO A 91 5.35 21.80 10.67
CA PRO A 91 5.31 23.25 10.57
C PRO A 91 4.62 23.88 11.78
N ARG A 92 4.91 25.17 12.03
CA ARG A 92 4.31 25.90 13.13
C ARG A 92 2.81 26.08 12.92
N ILE A 93 2.03 25.62 13.88
CA ILE A 93 0.57 25.77 13.88
C ILE A 93 0.19 27.23 14.13
N LEU A 94 -0.71 27.77 13.32
CA LEU A 94 -1.25 29.12 13.42
C LEU A 94 -2.64 29.17 14.03
N GLY A 95 -3.42 28.09 13.88
CA GLY A 95 -4.80 28.05 14.36
C GLY A 95 -5.46 26.71 14.06
N THR A 96 -6.75 26.66 14.29
CA THR A 96 -7.62 25.50 14.05
C THR A 96 -8.71 25.92 13.08
N TYR A 97 -9.08 25.06 12.12
CA TYR A 97 -10.24 25.31 11.29
C TYR A 97 -11.49 25.46 12.16
N GLY A 98 -12.30 26.49 11.93
CA GLY A 98 -13.61 26.60 12.58
C GLY A 98 -14.60 25.58 12.03
N MET A 99 -14.61 25.45 10.71
CA MET A 99 -15.31 24.44 9.92
C MET A 99 -14.39 23.99 8.80
N LEU A 100 -14.56 22.76 8.33
CA LEU A 100 -13.79 22.24 7.19
C LEU A 100 -14.45 22.67 5.86
N PRO A 101 -13.65 22.97 4.82
CA PRO A 101 -14.16 23.30 3.50
C PRO A 101 -14.80 22.08 2.82
N GLN A 102 -15.69 22.34 1.86
CA GLN A 102 -16.38 21.32 1.07
C GLN A 102 -15.39 20.35 0.41
N PRO A 103 -15.62 19.03 0.49
CA PRO A 103 -14.82 18.05 -0.25
C PRO A 103 -14.78 18.32 -1.74
N GLY A 104 -13.66 18.00 -2.37
CA GLY A 104 -13.48 18.15 -3.82
C GLY A 104 -13.64 16.83 -4.57
N THR A 105 -13.91 16.94 -5.85
CA THR A 105 -14.01 15.80 -6.78
C THR A 105 -12.66 15.21 -7.16
N THR A 106 -11.60 16.01 -7.09
CA THR A 106 -10.24 15.64 -7.54
C THR A 106 -10.25 14.92 -8.90
N HIS A 107 -9.96 13.61 -8.94
CA HIS A 107 -9.99 12.77 -10.15
C HIS A 107 -11.08 11.72 -10.14
N ALA A 108 -12.06 11.79 -9.24
CA ALA A 108 -13.09 10.76 -9.12
C ALA A 108 -13.68 10.39 -10.48
N ILE A 109 -13.77 9.08 -10.73
CA ILE A 109 -14.28 8.57 -12.01
C ILE A 109 -15.68 9.12 -12.31
N GLY A 110 -15.85 9.65 -13.53
CA GLY A 110 -17.14 10.16 -14.00
C GLY A 110 -17.56 11.52 -13.45
N LEU A 111 -16.74 12.16 -12.60
CA LEU A 111 -17.00 13.51 -12.09
C LEU A 111 -16.16 14.58 -12.81
N PRO A 112 -16.58 15.86 -12.78
CA PRO A 112 -15.73 16.95 -13.19
C PRO A 112 -14.46 16.99 -12.34
N ARG A 113 -13.32 17.34 -12.92
CA ARG A 113 -12.03 17.32 -12.21
C ARG A 113 -11.82 18.60 -11.39
N ASN A 114 -11.28 18.44 -10.18
CA ASN A 114 -10.75 19.52 -9.34
C ASN A 114 -11.73 20.65 -9.08
N VAL A 115 -12.95 20.29 -8.77
CA VAL A 115 -13.99 21.23 -8.36
C VAL A 115 -14.56 20.82 -7.01
N ALA A 116 -15.16 21.77 -6.30
CA ALA A 116 -15.92 21.45 -5.09
C ALA A 116 -17.06 20.48 -5.44
N ASP A 117 -17.18 19.40 -4.68
CA ASP A 117 -18.19 18.37 -4.91
C ASP A 117 -19.54 18.82 -4.33
N GLN A 118 -20.43 19.26 -5.21
CA GLN A 118 -21.73 19.82 -4.86
C GLN A 118 -22.69 18.83 -4.17
N ARG A 119 -22.30 17.54 -4.06
CA ARG A 119 -23.07 16.55 -3.31
C ARG A 119 -22.85 16.67 -1.80
N PHE A 120 -21.77 17.35 -1.38
CA PHE A 120 -21.44 17.63 0.02
C PHE A 120 -21.79 19.08 0.41
N PRO A 121 -22.04 19.35 1.71
CA PRO A 121 -22.22 20.71 2.21
C PRO A 121 -20.98 21.59 1.96
N GLU A 122 -21.19 22.90 1.82
CA GLU A 122 -20.09 23.88 1.68
C GLU A 122 -19.14 23.88 2.88
N LEU A 123 -19.66 23.57 4.07
CA LEU A 123 -18.90 23.50 5.31
C LEU A 123 -19.27 22.24 6.09
N LEU A 124 -18.26 21.59 6.66
CA LEU A 124 -18.39 20.42 7.51
C LEU A 124 -17.81 20.69 8.91
N PRO A 125 -18.28 19.99 9.96
CA PRO A 125 -17.64 20.02 11.27
C PRO A 125 -16.15 19.66 11.17
N ASN A 126 -15.31 20.25 12.01
CA ASN A 126 -13.86 20.03 11.97
C ASN A 126 -13.48 18.68 12.57
N GLY A 127 -13.49 17.64 11.74
CA GLY A 127 -13.17 16.25 12.06
C GLY A 127 -13.73 15.29 11.00
N PRO A 128 -13.70 13.97 11.26
CA PRO A 128 -14.20 12.96 10.33
C PRO A 128 -15.70 13.09 10.04
N PHE A 129 -16.09 12.81 8.80
CA PHE A 129 -17.50 12.84 8.38
C PHE A 129 -17.87 11.59 7.58
N GLN A 130 -19.10 11.12 7.74
CA GLN A 130 -19.61 9.98 6.99
C GLN A 130 -19.91 10.37 5.55
N ILE A 131 -19.21 9.75 4.60
CA ILE A 131 -19.35 9.96 3.15
C ILE A 131 -20.80 9.63 2.70
N THR A 132 -21.32 8.51 3.15
CA THR A 132 -22.61 7.97 2.71
C THR A 132 -23.85 8.68 3.31
N LYS A 133 -23.66 9.71 4.10
CA LYS A 133 -24.73 10.69 4.41
C LYS A 133 -25.04 11.63 3.24
N HIS A 134 -24.13 11.72 2.28
CA HIS A 134 -24.20 12.70 1.19
C HIS A 134 -24.27 12.04 -0.18
N ILE A 135 -23.60 10.90 -0.36
CA ILE A 135 -23.57 10.12 -1.62
C ILE A 135 -23.93 8.66 -1.35
N GLY A 136 -24.33 7.94 -2.39
CA GLY A 136 -24.54 6.49 -2.29
C GLY A 136 -23.23 5.72 -2.14
N TYR A 137 -23.26 4.56 -1.49
CA TYR A 137 -22.07 3.71 -1.31
C TYR A 137 -21.41 3.26 -2.64
N GLU A 138 -22.20 3.13 -3.69
CA GLU A 138 -21.75 2.77 -5.05
C GLU A 138 -21.17 3.96 -5.83
N GLU A 139 -21.31 5.19 -5.32
CA GLU A 139 -20.90 6.39 -6.02
C GLU A 139 -19.42 6.70 -5.81
N PRO A 140 -18.74 7.26 -6.82
CA PRO A 140 -17.34 7.63 -6.71
C PRO A 140 -17.15 8.83 -5.77
N VAL A 141 -16.03 8.83 -5.08
CA VAL A 141 -15.55 9.89 -4.20
C VAL A 141 -14.19 10.39 -4.72
N GLY A 142 -13.76 11.57 -4.30
CA GLY A 142 -12.47 12.13 -4.70
C GLY A 142 -11.27 11.32 -4.20
N ASP A 143 -10.12 11.59 -4.80
CA ASP A 143 -8.82 10.97 -4.51
C ASP A 143 -7.92 12.00 -3.77
N PRO A 144 -7.73 11.90 -2.44
CA PRO A 144 -6.94 12.87 -1.69
C PRO A 144 -5.45 12.85 -2.09
N VAL A 145 -4.72 13.91 -1.77
CA VAL A 145 -3.27 13.94 -1.96
C VAL A 145 -2.57 12.90 -1.07
N HIS A 146 -1.72 12.08 -1.69
CA HIS A 146 -0.98 10.99 -1.04
C HIS A 146 0.43 10.82 -1.64
N ARG A 147 1.25 11.89 -1.54
CA ARG A 147 2.64 11.91 -2.02
C ARG A 147 3.59 11.95 -0.83
N PHE A 148 4.84 11.56 -1.03
CA PHE A 148 5.83 11.33 0.01
C PHE A 148 5.93 12.47 1.03
N PHE A 149 6.32 13.64 0.61
CA PHE A 149 6.50 14.75 1.53
C PHE A 149 5.17 15.29 2.09
N GLN A 150 4.08 15.23 1.31
CA GLN A 150 2.76 15.60 1.78
C GLN A 150 2.28 14.71 2.92
N MET A 151 2.50 13.38 2.80
CA MET A 151 2.09 12.44 3.85
C MET A 151 2.89 12.63 5.14
N TRP A 152 4.19 12.90 5.05
CA TRP A 152 4.99 13.29 6.23
C TRP A 152 4.41 14.51 6.94
N GLU A 153 4.00 15.53 6.19
CA GLU A 153 3.43 16.75 6.73
C GLU A 153 1.98 16.55 7.23
N GLN A 154 1.16 15.73 6.55
CA GLN A 154 -0.18 15.33 7.03
C GLN A 154 -0.13 14.69 8.41
N VAL A 155 0.84 13.81 8.62
CA VAL A 155 1.07 13.11 9.88
C VAL A 155 1.55 14.06 10.98
N ASP A 156 2.23 15.13 10.65
CA ASP A 156 2.67 16.20 11.55
C ASP A 156 3.28 15.70 12.87
N GLY A 157 4.28 14.83 12.76
CA GLY A 157 4.94 14.28 13.94
C GLY A 157 4.05 13.40 14.82
N GLY A 158 3.01 12.81 14.26
CA GLY A 158 2.05 11.95 14.96
C GLY A 158 0.79 12.69 15.45
N ARG A 159 0.69 14.02 15.26
CA ARG A 159 -0.53 14.78 15.58
C ARG A 159 -1.68 14.50 14.61
N ARG A 160 -1.37 14.23 13.33
CA ARG A 160 -2.33 13.90 12.27
C ARG A 160 -3.37 15.01 12.05
N ASP A 161 -2.97 16.25 12.21
CA ASP A 161 -3.88 17.40 12.23
C ASP A 161 -3.69 18.39 11.05
N LEU A 162 -2.90 17.97 10.01
CA LEU A 162 -2.65 18.79 8.82
C LEU A 162 -3.17 18.18 7.51
N PHE A 163 -4.00 17.13 7.55
CA PHE A 163 -4.53 16.50 6.33
C PHE A 163 -5.30 17.48 5.45
N VAL A 164 -6.17 18.29 6.05
CA VAL A 164 -6.96 19.28 5.31
C VAL A 164 -6.09 20.43 4.83
N TRP A 165 -5.17 20.94 5.65
CA TRP A 165 -4.28 22.01 5.27
C TRP A 165 -3.36 21.63 4.11
N VAL A 166 -2.79 20.42 4.15
CA VAL A 166 -1.99 19.87 3.06
C VAL A 166 -2.84 19.69 1.80
N ALA A 167 -4.06 19.16 1.92
CA ALA A 167 -4.98 19.00 0.81
C ALA A 167 -5.32 20.32 0.12
N GLU A 168 -5.48 21.39 0.89
CA GLU A 168 -5.80 22.74 0.37
C GLU A 168 -4.59 23.45 -0.26
N THR A 169 -3.37 23.04 0.08
CA THR A 169 -2.16 23.80 -0.27
C THR A 169 -1.18 23.06 -1.18
N SER A 170 -1.28 21.73 -1.29
CA SER A 170 -0.29 20.91 -2.00
C SER A 170 -0.72 20.45 -3.38
N GLY A 171 -1.90 20.79 -3.83
CA GLY A 171 -2.41 20.33 -5.09
C GLY A 171 -3.27 19.07 -4.99
N GLU A 172 -3.70 18.59 -6.12
CA GLU A 172 -4.52 17.38 -6.25
C GLU A 172 -3.68 16.11 -6.16
N GLY A 173 -4.28 14.99 -5.84
CA GLY A 173 -3.73 13.66 -5.63
C GLY A 173 -2.49 13.23 -6.44
N SER A 174 -2.38 11.97 -6.78
CA SER A 174 -1.20 11.41 -7.48
C SER A 174 -0.92 12.00 -8.86
N GLN A 175 -1.91 12.61 -9.50
CA GLN A 175 -1.81 13.18 -10.84
C GLN A 175 -1.75 14.70 -10.85
N ASN A 176 -1.27 15.31 -9.80
CA ASN A 176 -1.19 16.76 -9.69
C ASN A 176 -0.46 17.40 -10.88
N ARG A 177 -1.11 18.35 -11.55
CA ARG A 177 -0.57 19.17 -12.63
C ARG A 177 -0.88 20.65 -12.44
N GLY A 178 -1.57 20.97 -11.37
CA GLY A 178 -2.05 22.32 -11.12
C GLY A 178 -1.15 23.12 -10.19
N ASP A 179 -1.43 24.41 -10.13
CA ASP A 179 -0.91 25.32 -9.13
C ASP A 179 -1.89 25.31 -7.94
N PRO A 180 -1.48 24.99 -6.72
CA PRO A 180 -2.35 25.01 -5.55
C PRO A 180 -2.96 26.38 -5.30
N ALA A 181 -2.28 27.46 -5.69
CA ALA A 181 -2.85 28.82 -5.61
C ALA A 181 -4.03 29.03 -6.56
N SER A 182 -4.19 28.20 -7.59
CA SER A 182 -5.33 28.24 -8.52
C SER A 182 -6.49 27.30 -8.14
N GLY A 183 -6.41 26.68 -6.96
CA GLY A 183 -7.48 25.87 -6.38
C GLY A 183 -7.30 24.37 -6.62
N THR A 184 -6.88 23.68 -5.57
CA THR A 184 -6.88 22.22 -5.54
C THR A 184 -8.27 21.69 -5.27
N ASN A 185 -9.08 22.47 -4.57
CA ASN A 185 -10.46 22.17 -4.17
C ASN A 185 -10.64 20.78 -3.55
N GLN A 186 -9.62 20.28 -2.84
CA GLN A 186 -9.73 19.00 -2.15
C GLN A 186 -10.56 19.11 -0.88
N GLY A 187 -10.49 20.25 -0.20
CA GLY A 187 -11.26 20.49 1.01
C GLY A 187 -11.05 19.44 2.08
N ALA A 188 -12.15 19.04 2.70
CA ALA A 188 -12.16 18.05 3.77
C ALA A 188 -12.09 16.59 3.29
N LEU A 189 -11.87 16.33 2.01
CA LEU A 189 -11.99 14.99 1.39
C LEU A 189 -11.27 13.89 2.20
N ALA A 190 -10.06 14.17 2.66
CA ALA A 190 -9.25 13.23 3.43
C ALA A 190 -9.91 12.78 4.76
N MET A 191 -10.88 13.54 5.28
CA MET A 191 -11.55 13.23 6.55
C MET A 191 -12.81 12.36 6.38
N GLY A 192 -13.08 11.86 5.17
CA GLY A 192 -14.24 11.03 4.87
C GLY A 192 -14.10 9.60 5.35
N PHE A 193 -15.19 9.00 5.85
CA PHE A 193 -15.25 7.59 6.21
C PHE A 193 -16.56 6.91 5.78
N TYR A 194 -16.52 5.59 5.60
CA TYR A 194 -17.68 4.72 5.39
C TYR A 194 -18.20 4.18 6.72
N ASN A 195 -19.54 4.14 6.89
CA ASN A 195 -20.17 3.73 8.14
C ASN A 195 -20.66 2.28 8.08
N MET A 196 -19.85 1.33 8.54
CA MET A 196 -20.23 -0.09 8.61
C MET A 196 -21.41 -0.36 9.55
N ALA A 197 -21.60 0.45 10.60
CA ALA A 197 -22.76 0.33 11.50
C ALA A 197 -24.06 0.73 10.80
N ALA A 198 -24.01 1.57 9.77
CA ALA A 198 -25.14 1.94 8.92
C ALA A 198 -25.32 1.01 7.70
N GLY A 199 -24.38 0.10 7.44
CA GLY A 199 -24.48 -0.90 6.36
C GLY A 199 -23.51 -0.70 5.20
N ASP A 200 -22.59 0.26 5.28
CA ASP A 200 -21.52 0.42 4.30
C ASP A 200 -20.51 -0.73 4.40
N ALA A 201 -19.78 -0.99 3.34
CA ALA A 201 -18.75 -2.01 3.23
C ALA A 201 -19.19 -3.40 3.76
N PRO A 202 -20.32 -3.94 3.28
CA PRO A 202 -20.94 -5.14 3.85
C PRO A 202 -20.09 -6.40 3.71
N TYR A 203 -19.26 -6.50 2.66
CA TYR A 203 -18.42 -7.68 2.48
C TYR A 203 -17.15 -7.60 3.32
N PHE A 204 -16.52 -6.45 3.46
CA PHE A 204 -15.42 -6.25 4.40
C PHE A 204 -15.87 -6.58 5.84
N ARG A 205 -17.06 -6.13 6.22
CA ARG A 205 -17.67 -6.50 7.50
C ARG A 205 -17.87 -8.01 7.63
N GLU A 206 -18.41 -8.69 6.61
CA GLU A 206 -18.59 -10.14 6.58
C GLU A 206 -17.26 -10.87 6.78
N LEU A 207 -16.19 -10.40 6.11
CA LEU A 207 -14.85 -10.98 6.26
C LEU A 207 -14.30 -10.77 7.66
N ALA A 208 -14.38 -9.57 8.21
CA ALA A 208 -13.90 -9.26 9.56
C ALA A 208 -14.69 -10.00 10.66
N ASP A 209 -16.00 -10.20 10.47
CA ASP A 209 -16.85 -10.97 11.39
C ASP A 209 -16.47 -12.47 11.46
N ASN A 210 -15.89 -13.02 10.39
CA ASN A 210 -15.64 -14.46 10.25
C ASN A 210 -14.16 -14.84 10.29
N TYR A 211 -13.24 -13.90 10.09
CA TYR A 211 -11.80 -14.13 9.98
C TYR A 211 -11.02 -13.15 10.85
N ALA A 212 -9.68 -13.25 10.83
CA ALA A 212 -8.83 -12.36 11.61
C ALA A 212 -8.62 -11.01 10.88
N LEU A 213 -8.88 -9.93 11.60
CA LEU A 213 -8.63 -8.55 11.16
C LEU A 213 -7.40 -8.01 11.90
N SER A 214 -6.48 -7.34 11.21
CA SER A 214 -5.47 -6.50 11.85
C SER A 214 -5.98 -5.06 11.90
N ASP A 215 -5.91 -4.43 13.07
CA ASP A 215 -6.16 -3.00 13.26
C ASP A 215 -4.86 -2.20 13.50
N ASN A 216 -3.72 -2.81 13.15
CA ASN A 216 -2.40 -2.21 13.30
C ASN A 216 -1.45 -2.61 12.14
N HIS A 217 -2.01 -2.65 10.93
CA HIS A 217 -1.27 -2.88 9.68
C HIS A 217 -1.09 -1.56 8.93
N HIS A 218 0.11 -1.30 8.42
CA HIS A 218 0.52 0.00 7.91
C HIS A 218 1.04 -0.05 6.47
N GLN A 219 0.89 1.04 5.73
CA GLN A 219 1.65 1.22 4.49
C GLN A 219 3.13 1.45 4.82
N PRO A 220 4.08 0.81 4.12
CA PRO A 220 5.50 0.89 4.48
C PRO A 220 6.18 2.19 4.05
N VAL A 221 5.65 2.89 3.05
CA VAL A 221 6.23 4.13 2.53
C VAL A 221 5.17 5.23 2.60
N MET A 222 5.51 6.38 3.19
CA MET A 222 4.69 7.60 3.12
C MET A 222 4.76 8.19 1.70
N GLY A 223 4.25 7.46 0.72
CA GLY A 223 4.39 7.82 -0.69
C GLY A 223 3.35 7.10 -1.54
N GLY A 224 3.47 7.23 -2.85
CA GLY A 224 2.46 6.72 -3.78
C GLY A 224 2.50 5.20 -3.97
N THR A 225 1.49 4.72 -4.69
CA THR A 225 1.25 3.34 -5.09
C THR A 225 2.52 2.58 -5.50
N GLY A 226 3.31 3.15 -6.42
CA GLY A 226 4.50 2.47 -6.95
C GLY A 226 5.56 2.19 -5.88
N ALA A 227 5.79 3.12 -4.94
CA ALA A 227 6.74 2.91 -3.85
C ALA A 227 6.26 1.82 -2.88
N ASN A 228 4.97 1.77 -2.58
CA ASN A 228 4.36 0.78 -1.69
C ASN A 228 4.33 -0.62 -2.32
N PHE A 229 3.99 -0.75 -3.61
CA PHE A 229 4.11 -2.03 -4.33
C PHE A 229 5.57 -2.52 -4.43
N GLN A 230 6.55 -1.62 -4.61
CA GLN A 230 7.95 -2.02 -4.57
C GLN A 230 8.35 -2.58 -3.21
N ALA A 231 7.86 -2.00 -2.11
CA ALA A 231 8.10 -2.54 -0.77
C ALA A 231 7.50 -3.94 -0.57
N ILE A 232 6.33 -4.25 -1.15
CA ILE A 232 5.75 -5.61 -1.16
C ILE A 232 6.69 -6.59 -1.88
N ALA A 233 7.39 -6.17 -2.93
CA ALA A 233 8.23 -7.06 -3.72
C ALA A 233 9.67 -7.19 -3.21
N THR A 234 10.23 -6.15 -2.58
CA THR A 234 11.66 -6.04 -2.25
C THR A 234 11.95 -5.76 -0.77
N GLY A 235 10.91 -5.46 0.03
CA GLY A 235 11.02 -5.15 1.45
C GLY A 235 11.56 -3.75 1.79
N HIS A 236 11.77 -2.89 0.78
CA HIS A 236 12.25 -1.50 0.96
C HIS A 236 11.97 -0.63 -0.26
N ALA A 237 12.17 0.70 -0.13
CA ALA A 237 12.16 1.60 -1.28
C ALA A 237 13.32 1.28 -2.25
N ILE A 238 13.05 1.24 -3.55
CA ILE A 238 14.05 0.92 -4.58
C ILE A 238 14.88 2.15 -4.97
N ALA A 239 16.17 1.94 -5.22
CA ALA A 239 17.08 2.99 -5.66
C ALA A 239 17.07 3.12 -7.19
N TYR A 240 17.43 4.32 -7.70
CA TYR A 240 17.66 4.55 -9.11
C TYR A 240 18.96 3.88 -9.54
N TRP A 241 18.84 2.77 -10.26
CA TRP A 241 19.98 2.04 -10.83
C TRP A 241 20.07 2.29 -12.32
N GLU A 242 21.26 2.49 -12.82
CA GLU A 242 21.52 2.65 -14.24
C GLU A 242 22.80 1.89 -14.59
N GLN A 243 22.74 1.06 -15.62
CA GLN A 243 23.85 0.24 -16.09
C GLN A 243 24.51 -0.62 -14.99
N GLY A 244 23.73 -1.10 -14.03
CA GLY A 244 24.18 -1.99 -12.96
C GLY A 244 24.84 -1.29 -11.76
N ALA A 245 24.76 0.02 -11.65
CA ALA A 245 25.25 0.83 -10.54
C ALA A 245 24.24 1.86 -10.08
N LEU A 246 24.48 2.48 -8.91
CA LEU A 246 23.71 3.64 -8.47
C LEU A 246 23.88 4.78 -9.49
N GLY A 247 22.78 5.24 -10.04
CA GLY A 247 22.70 6.32 -11.00
C GLY A 247 22.13 7.61 -10.43
N LYS A 248 22.10 8.66 -11.26
CA LYS A 248 21.45 9.93 -10.94
C LYS A 248 20.28 10.16 -11.89
N PRO A 249 19.05 10.28 -11.38
CA PRO A 249 17.92 10.61 -12.23
C PRO A 249 18.05 12.02 -12.81
N PRO A 250 17.39 12.33 -13.94
CA PRO A 250 17.28 13.69 -14.45
C PRO A 250 16.75 14.65 -13.36
N ALA A 251 17.27 15.87 -13.34
CA ALA A 251 16.97 16.83 -12.27
C ALA A 251 15.48 17.13 -12.08
N ASN A 252 14.69 17.11 -13.17
CA ASN A 252 13.25 17.30 -13.11
C ASN A 252 12.49 16.08 -12.56
N GLN A 253 13.17 14.95 -12.31
CA GLN A 253 12.63 13.76 -11.69
C GLN A 253 12.97 13.64 -10.19
N ILE A 254 13.75 14.57 -9.65
CA ILE A 254 14.06 14.67 -8.22
C ILE A 254 12.97 15.50 -7.54
N GLU A 255 12.40 14.99 -6.46
CA GLU A 255 11.35 15.66 -5.69
C GLU A 255 11.89 16.91 -5.01
N ASN A 256 11.14 18.01 -5.08
CA ASN A 256 11.43 19.23 -4.35
C ASN A 256 10.17 19.70 -3.60
N PRO A 257 10.07 19.42 -2.30
CA PRO A 257 8.92 19.78 -1.50
C PRO A 257 8.89 21.22 -1.01
N ASN A 258 9.94 22.03 -1.29
CA ASN A 258 9.93 23.41 -0.84
C ASN A 258 8.79 24.19 -1.50
N PRO A 259 8.02 24.94 -0.70
CA PRO A 259 6.93 25.77 -1.22
C PRO A 259 7.43 26.80 -2.25
N ARG A 260 6.60 27.11 -3.23
CA ARG A 260 6.88 28.22 -4.15
C ARG A 260 6.74 29.56 -3.45
N PRO A 261 7.54 30.57 -3.80
CA PRO A 261 7.39 31.92 -3.28
C PRO A 261 5.95 32.44 -3.47
N GLY A 262 5.35 32.93 -2.39
CA GLY A 262 3.96 33.47 -2.40
C GLY A 262 2.85 32.41 -2.40
N THR A 263 3.19 31.14 -2.33
CA THR A 263 2.25 30.03 -2.14
C THR A 263 2.52 29.31 -0.83
N ASN A 264 1.68 28.34 -0.51
CA ASN A 264 1.84 27.50 0.66
C ASN A 264 2.01 26.04 0.21
N ASN A 265 3.17 25.43 0.54
CA ASN A 265 3.46 24.01 0.30
C ASN A 265 3.13 23.52 -1.13
N TRP A 266 3.56 24.25 -2.16
CA TRP A 266 3.27 23.89 -3.53
C TRP A 266 4.40 23.08 -4.19
N TYR A 267 4.03 22.00 -4.86
CA TYR A 267 4.93 21.11 -5.58
C TYR A 267 4.80 21.29 -7.09
N THR A 268 5.95 21.40 -7.76
CA THR A 268 6.00 21.49 -9.22
C THR A 268 5.94 20.14 -9.90
N GLN A 269 5.98 19.05 -9.13
CA GLN A 269 6.13 17.69 -9.62
C GLN A 269 4.89 16.85 -9.34
N SER A 270 4.62 15.92 -10.25
CA SER A 270 3.72 14.81 -10.01
C SER A 270 4.45 13.49 -10.25
N GLY A 271 4.00 12.40 -9.62
CA GLY A 271 4.59 11.09 -9.80
C GLY A 271 4.66 10.58 -11.24
N TYR A 272 3.98 11.22 -12.18
CA TYR A 272 3.96 10.84 -13.60
C TYR A 272 4.58 11.89 -14.52
N ALA A 273 4.65 13.12 -14.11
CA ALA A 273 5.09 14.24 -14.95
C ALA A 273 6.47 14.77 -14.59
N SER A 274 6.86 14.72 -13.33
CA SER A 274 8.17 15.11 -12.78
C SER A 274 8.29 14.57 -11.36
N GLY A 275 9.40 14.78 -10.67
CA GLY A 275 9.68 14.48 -9.26
C GLY A 275 9.06 13.24 -8.64
N SER A 276 9.83 12.17 -8.51
CA SER A 276 9.44 10.99 -7.72
C SER A 276 10.62 10.36 -6.98
N TYR A 277 11.80 10.96 -7.08
CA TYR A 277 12.98 10.45 -6.41
C TYR A 277 13.45 11.39 -5.30
N ALA A 278 13.82 10.81 -4.16
CA ALA A 278 14.45 11.52 -3.05
C ALA A 278 15.86 10.95 -2.78
N LYS A 279 16.84 11.83 -2.57
CA LYS A 279 18.20 11.47 -2.15
C LYS A 279 18.30 11.52 -0.64
N CYS A 280 17.66 10.55 0.02
CA CYS A 280 17.37 10.59 1.45
C CYS A 280 18.62 10.54 2.37
N ALA A 281 19.82 10.24 1.86
CA ALA A 281 21.07 10.32 2.64
C ALA A 281 21.70 11.73 2.66
N ASP A 282 21.21 12.66 1.86
CA ASP A 282 21.82 13.98 1.69
C ASP A 282 20.95 15.10 2.29
N PRO A 283 21.27 15.61 3.50
CA PRO A 283 20.46 16.64 4.13
C PRO A 283 20.48 18.00 3.41
N SER A 284 21.32 18.17 2.39
CA SER A 284 21.29 19.38 1.55
C SER A 284 20.18 19.36 0.49
N GLU A 285 19.62 18.19 0.19
CA GLU A 285 18.49 18.08 -0.72
C GLU A 285 17.19 18.60 -0.06
N PRO A 286 16.28 19.21 -0.83
CA PRO A 286 15.05 19.78 -0.30
C PRO A 286 14.22 18.77 0.51
N GLY A 287 13.76 19.16 1.69
CA GLY A 287 12.93 18.36 2.59
C GLY A 287 13.67 17.31 3.42
N ILE A 288 14.86 16.87 3.02
CA ILE A 288 15.57 15.75 3.66
C ILE A 288 16.08 16.11 5.06
N ALA A 289 16.60 17.32 5.25
CA ALA A 289 17.04 17.77 6.59
C ALA A 289 15.90 17.75 7.62
N ALA A 290 14.67 18.04 7.21
CA ALA A 290 13.52 18.00 8.09
C ALA A 290 13.19 16.57 8.53
N ILE A 291 13.24 15.61 7.60
CA ILE A 291 13.04 14.17 7.91
C ILE A 291 14.15 13.67 8.84
N HIS A 292 15.42 13.97 8.56
CA HIS A 292 16.54 13.58 9.42
C HIS A 292 16.44 14.15 10.83
N SER A 293 16.01 15.42 10.95
CA SER A 293 15.78 16.05 12.25
C SER A 293 14.68 15.33 13.03
N TYR A 294 13.62 14.93 12.34
CA TYR A 294 12.55 14.15 12.95
C TYR A 294 13.03 12.76 13.40
N LEU A 295 13.75 12.02 12.54
CA LEU A 295 14.31 10.71 12.90
C LEU A 295 15.27 10.77 14.10
N ALA A 296 16.09 11.81 14.17
CA ALA A 296 17.01 12.02 15.29
C ALA A 296 16.32 12.33 16.62
N ALA A 297 15.07 12.82 16.58
CA ALA A 297 14.27 13.11 17.75
C ALA A 297 13.42 11.91 18.24
N LEU A 298 13.39 10.80 17.49
CA LEU A 298 12.66 9.60 17.90
C LEU A 298 13.25 9.01 19.20
N PRO A 299 12.42 8.45 20.09
CA PRO A 299 12.87 7.81 21.33
C PRO A 299 13.50 6.42 21.11
N TYR A 300 13.74 6.02 19.87
CA TYR A 300 14.37 4.76 19.46
C TYR A 300 15.16 4.99 18.16
N PRO A 301 16.19 4.18 17.88
CA PRO A 301 16.96 4.31 16.64
C PRO A 301 16.10 3.89 15.45
N SER A 302 16.18 4.63 14.36
CA SER A 302 15.58 4.20 13.09
C SER A 302 16.33 3.01 12.48
N PHE A 303 15.62 2.19 11.71
CA PHE A 303 16.19 1.02 11.02
C PHE A 303 17.34 1.41 10.11
N ASN A 304 18.49 0.75 10.27
CA ASN A 304 19.73 1.05 9.52
C ASN A 304 20.10 2.56 9.50
N GLY A 305 19.84 3.27 10.62
CA GLY A 305 20.08 4.72 10.72
C GLY A 305 19.03 5.57 10.03
N SER A 306 18.79 5.41 8.79
CA SER A 306 17.71 6.02 7.99
C SER A 306 17.31 5.13 6.82
N ASN A 307 17.99 4.01 6.68
CA ASN A 307 17.91 3.10 5.56
C ASN A 307 18.25 3.74 4.20
N CYS A 308 19.11 4.75 4.22
CA CYS A 308 19.52 5.53 3.06
C CYS A 308 21.01 5.31 2.74
N GLU A 309 21.33 4.88 1.53
CA GLU A 309 22.72 4.76 1.06
C GLU A 309 23.24 6.10 0.55
N PRO A 310 24.48 6.50 0.90
CA PRO A 310 25.09 7.69 0.32
C PRO A 310 25.13 7.64 -1.21
N GLY A 311 24.65 8.70 -1.84
CA GLY A 311 24.62 8.82 -3.31
C GLY A 311 23.38 8.22 -4.00
N ALA A 312 22.57 7.42 -3.30
CA ALA A 312 21.38 6.81 -3.87
C ALA A 312 20.18 7.76 -3.93
N TYR A 313 19.41 7.66 -5.01
CA TYR A 313 18.10 8.30 -5.19
C TYR A 313 17.03 7.22 -5.14
N TYR A 314 16.04 7.36 -4.26
CA TYR A 314 15.01 6.37 -4.03
C TYR A 314 13.67 6.77 -4.62
N LEU A 315 12.97 5.82 -5.22
CA LEU A 315 11.58 6.01 -5.64
C LEU A 315 10.70 6.15 -4.39
N VAL A 316 10.00 7.28 -4.29
CA VAL A 316 9.11 7.58 -3.15
C VAL A 316 7.66 7.83 -3.55
N ASN A 317 7.37 7.88 -4.85
CA ASN A 317 6.03 8.05 -5.42
C ASN A 317 5.86 7.08 -6.60
N ASN A 318 5.28 7.55 -7.72
CA ASN A 318 4.93 6.72 -8.86
C ASN A 318 5.79 7.00 -10.08
N TYR A 319 6.40 5.95 -10.66
CA TYR A 319 6.98 5.98 -12.00
C TYR A 319 6.76 4.63 -12.70
N ASN A 320 6.71 4.68 -14.02
CA ASN A 320 6.59 3.48 -14.84
C ASN A 320 7.93 2.71 -14.90
N SER A 321 7.83 1.42 -15.14
CA SER A 321 8.99 0.53 -15.30
C SER A 321 9.83 0.87 -16.53
N GLY A 322 11.12 0.58 -16.45
CA GLY A 322 12.06 0.55 -17.58
C GLY A 322 11.89 -0.66 -18.52
N PHE A 323 10.97 -1.57 -18.20
CA PHE A 323 10.52 -2.63 -19.11
C PHE A 323 9.06 -2.41 -19.53
N LEU A 324 8.76 -2.79 -20.76
CA LEU A 324 7.38 -3.01 -21.19
C LEU A 324 6.88 -4.37 -20.63
N PRO A 325 5.56 -4.57 -20.51
CA PRO A 325 5.00 -5.85 -20.07
C PRO A 325 5.43 -7.07 -20.93
N THR A 326 5.90 -6.84 -22.15
CA THR A 326 6.47 -7.86 -23.05
C THR A 326 7.86 -8.34 -22.64
N GLY A 327 8.57 -7.60 -21.76
CA GLY A 327 9.97 -7.82 -21.42
C GLY A 327 10.96 -7.02 -22.26
N GLU A 328 10.48 -6.26 -23.24
CA GLU A 328 11.34 -5.35 -24.01
C GLU A 328 11.71 -4.12 -23.18
N PRO A 329 12.93 -3.58 -23.32
CA PRO A 329 13.31 -2.33 -22.69
C PRO A 329 12.37 -1.19 -23.09
N ALA A 330 11.86 -0.45 -22.11
CA ALA A 330 11.07 0.74 -22.35
C ALA A 330 11.95 1.97 -22.58
N PRO A 331 11.51 2.97 -23.36
CA PRO A 331 12.28 4.20 -23.55
C PRO A 331 12.56 4.91 -22.22
N LEU A 332 13.80 5.37 -22.04
CA LEU A 332 14.24 6.19 -20.91
C LEU A 332 14.67 7.58 -21.44
N GLY A 333 14.60 8.59 -20.57
CA GLY A 333 15.04 9.95 -20.94
C GLY A 333 14.49 11.03 -20.00
N PRO A 334 14.93 12.26 -20.14
CA PRO A 334 14.57 13.35 -19.24
C PRO A 334 13.09 13.72 -19.26
N HIS A 335 12.37 13.37 -20.32
CA HIS A 335 10.92 13.62 -20.45
C HIS A 335 10.10 12.33 -20.46
N VAL A 336 10.74 11.18 -20.19
CA VAL A 336 10.09 9.87 -20.12
C VAL A 336 10.23 9.39 -18.69
N PHE A 337 9.16 9.57 -17.90
CA PHE A 337 9.17 9.35 -16.46
C PHE A 337 9.08 7.85 -16.12
N ARG A 338 10.22 7.18 -16.26
CA ARG A 338 10.40 5.75 -16.00
C ARG A 338 11.62 5.52 -15.14
N ILE A 339 11.53 4.48 -14.31
CA ILE A 339 12.70 4.00 -13.58
C ILE A 339 13.44 2.98 -14.46
N PRO A 340 14.79 3.04 -14.53
CA PRO A 340 15.57 2.04 -15.25
C PRO A 340 15.35 0.62 -14.71
N PRO A 341 15.66 -0.44 -15.49
CA PRO A 341 15.62 -1.83 -15.03
C PRO A 341 16.34 -2.03 -13.70
N GLN A 342 15.68 -2.64 -12.73
CA GLN A 342 16.17 -2.78 -11.36
C GLN A 342 16.89 -4.11 -11.14
N ALA A 343 17.84 -4.13 -10.19
CA ALA A 343 18.61 -5.30 -9.83
C ALA A 343 18.48 -5.69 -8.33
N GLN A 344 17.62 -5.00 -7.56
CA GLN A 344 17.37 -5.35 -6.17
C GLN A 344 16.72 -6.75 -6.11
N PRO A 345 17.11 -7.57 -5.11
CA PRO A 345 16.47 -8.86 -4.88
C PRO A 345 14.97 -8.72 -4.64
N THR A 346 14.19 -9.64 -5.19
CA THR A 346 12.74 -9.71 -5.00
C THR A 346 12.33 -11.00 -4.32
N ILE A 347 11.16 -10.99 -3.68
CA ILE A 347 10.58 -12.21 -3.10
C ILE A 347 10.36 -13.28 -4.19
N ALA A 348 10.03 -12.90 -5.40
CA ALA A 348 9.85 -13.80 -6.53
C ALA A 348 11.14 -14.56 -6.90
N GLU A 349 12.30 -13.89 -6.83
CA GLU A 349 13.61 -14.52 -7.02
C GLU A 349 13.95 -15.45 -5.86
N ALA A 350 13.67 -15.05 -4.61
CA ALA A 350 13.90 -15.87 -3.42
C ALA A 350 13.07 -17.16 -3.48
N LEU A 351 11.78 -17.08 -3.80
CA LEU A 351 10.89 -18.22 -4.02
C LEU A 351 11.42 -19.14 -5.14
N SER A 352 11.78 -18.55 -6.29
CA SER A 352 12.34 -19.31 -7.43
C SER A 352 13.61 -20.06 -7.05
N LYS A 353 14.53 -19.41 -6.34
CA LYS A 353 15.79 -20.01 -5.86
C LYS A 353 15.54 -21.16 -4.90
N ARG A 354 14.47 -21.10 -4.13
CA ARG A 354 14.05 -22.16 -3.20
C ARG A 354 13.25 -23.28 -3.89
N GLY A 355 12.82 -23.09 -5.14
CA GLY A 355 11.97 -24.03 -5.87
C GLY A 355 10.50 -23.95 -5.45
N VAL A 356 10.08 -22.86 -4.83
CA VAL A 356 8.68 -22.55 -4.50
C VAL A 356 8.02 -21.89 -5.69
N SER A 357 6.87 -22.40 -6.11
CA SER A 357 6.13 -21.85 -7.25
C SER A 357 5.44 -20.54 -6.86
N TRP A 358 5.49 -19.57 -7.75
CA TRP A 358 4.84 -18.29 -7.56
C TRP A 358 4.28 -17.74 -8.88
N LYS A 359 3.25 -16.91 -8.79
CA LYS A 359 2.73 -16.11 -9.91
C LYS A 359 2.27 -14.74 -9.41
N TRP A 360 2.38 -13.76 -10.29
CA TRP A 360 1.78 -12.45 -10.12
C TRP A 360 0.67 -12.27 -11.16
N TYR A 361 -0.53 -11.87 -10.71
CA TYR A 361 -1.73 -11.76 -11.54
C TYR A 361 -2.26 -10.31 -11.55
N PRO A 362 -1.60 -9.39 -12.26
CA PRO A 362 -2.09 -8.03 -12.36
C PRO A 362 -3.34 -7.97 -13.25
N GLY A 363 -4.32 -7.18 -12.80
CA GLY A 363 -5.51 -6.89 -13.58
C GLY A 363 -5.17 -6.17 -14.90
N GLY A 364 -5.95 -6.43 -15.94
CA GLY A 364 -5.77 -5.79 -17.24
C GLY A 364 -4.59 -6.29 -18.08
N ARG A 365 -3.83 -7.27 -17.60
CA ARG A 365 -2.83 -7.99 -18.40
C ARG A 365 -3.54 -9.00 -19.29
N ASN A 366 -3.07 -9.20 -20.54
CA ASN A 366 -3.60 -10.18 -21.49
C ASN A 366 -2.47 -10.78 -22.34
N GLY A 367 -1.91 -11.90 -21.90
CA GLY A 367 -0.73 -12.47 -22.54
C GLY A 367 0.48 -11.51 -22.48
N ALA A 368 1.02 -11.12 -23.65
CA ALA A 368 2.15 -10.18 -23.73
C ALA A 368 1.74 -8.69 -23.73
N GLY A 369 0.43 -8.40 -23.74
CA GLY A 369 -0.11 -7.03 -23.79
C GLY A 369 -0.81 -6.61 -22.52
N THR A 370 -1.40 -5.42 -22.58
CA THR A 370 -2.21 -4.84 -21.49
C THR A 370 -3.41 -4.10 -22.06
N THR A 371 -4.43 -3.93 -21.24
CA THR A 371 -5.61 -3.10 -21.52
C THR A 371 -5.57 -1.82 -20.67
N THR A 372 -6.59 -0.98 -20.77
CA THR A 372 -6.78 0.20 -19.90
C THR A 372 -7.02 -0.15 -18.44
N GLU A 373 -7.33 -1.42 -18.16
CA GLU A 373 -7.52 -1.96 -16.83
C GLU A 373 -6.20 -2.29 -16.09
N TYR A 374 -5.06 -2.15 -16.76
CA TYR A 374 -3.76 -2.46 -16.19
C TYR A 374 -3.14 -1.27 -15.47
N CYS A 375 -2.73 -1.50 -14.24
CA CYS A 375 -1.96 -0.55 -13.43
C CYS A 375 -0.45 -0.86 -13.53
N PRO A 376 0.35 -0.12 -14.30
CA PRO A 376 1.77 -0.44 -14.46
C PRO A 376 2.60 -0.22 -13.20
N VAL A 377 2.20 0.69 -12.32
CA VAL A 377 2.90 0.95 -11.04
C VAL A 377 2.50 -0.05 -9.95
N CYS A 378 1.40 -0.79 -10.15
CA CYS A 378 0.94 -1.87 -9.28
C CYS A 378 1.52 -3.24 -9.66
N ASP A 379 2.42 -3.31 -10.65
CA ASP A 379 3.10 -4.53 -11.08
C ASP A 379 4.62 -4.40 -10.83
N PRO A 380 5.08 -4.56 -9.57
CA PRO A 380 6.47 -4.25 -9.20
C PRO A 380 7.49 -5.18 -9.85
N LEU A 381 7.09 -6.39 -10.25
CA LEU A 381 8.02 -7.36 -10.82
C LEU A 381 8.45 -7.03 -12.26
N ILE A 382 7.67 -6.22 -12.99
CA ILE A 382 8.12 -5.75 -14.31
C ILE A 382 9.29 -4.75 -14.22
N PHE A 383 9.64 -4.29 -13.02
CA PHE A 383 10.83 -3.46 -12.79
C PHE A 383 12.11 -4.28 -12.71
N SER A 384 12.03 -5.58 -12.35
CA SER A 384 13.18 -6.45 -12.11
C SER A 384 13.81 -6.97 -13.40
N SER A 385 15.13 -6.76 -13.55
CA SER A 385 15.93 -7.33 -14.64
C SER A 385 15.97 -8.84 -14.58
N ALA A 386 16.06 -9.43 -13.38
CA ALA A 386 16.11 -10.88 -13.19
C ALA A 386 14.80 -11.56 -13.63
N ILE A 387 13.68 -10.90 -13.42
CA ILE A 387 12.37 -11.39 -13.85
C ILE A 387 12.18 -11.19 -15.36
N MET A 388 12.33 -9.95 -15.83
CA MET A 388 11.91 -9.56 -17.18
C MET A 388 12.87 -10.04 -18.29
N SER A 389 14.15 -10.21 -17.99
CA SER A 389 15.15 -10.67 -18.99
C SER A 389 15.23 -12.20 -19.12
N GLY A 390 14.44 -12.94 -18.34
CA GLY A 390 14.52 -14.40 -18.27
C GLY A 390 13.16 -15.10 -18.37
N PRO A 391 13.14 -16.43 -18.13
CA PRO A 391 11.91 -17.21 -18.18
C PRO A 391 10.94 -16.90 -17.05
N LEU A 392 11.37 -16.28 -15.95
CA LEU A 392 10.55 -15.95 -14.81
C LEU A 392 9.42 -14.96 -15.16
N LYS A 393 9.57 -14.17 -16.22
CA LYS A 393 8.50 -13.30 -16.72
C LYS A 393 7.22 -14.06 -17.09
N ASN A 394 7.31 -15.37 -17.38
CA ASN A 394 6.15 -16.21 -17.66
C ASN A 394 5.26 -16.44 -16.42
N ASN A 395 5.73 -16.10 -15.22
CA ASN A 395 4.95 -16.14 -13.99
C ASN A 395 4.09 -14.87 -13.79
N LEU A 396 4.30 -13.85 -14.63
CA LEU A 396 3.43 -12.68 -14.69
C LEU A 396 2.25 -13.02 -15.60
N GLN A 397 1.12 -13.35 -14.99
CA GLN A 397 -0.06 -13.92 -15.65
C GLN A 397 -1.21 -12.88 -15.69
N ASP A 398 -2.37 -13.28 -16.17
CA ASP A 398 -3.59 -12.48 -16.21
C ASP A 398 -4.65 -13.00 -15.24
N GLN A 399 -5.74 -12.23 -15.08
CA GLN A 399 -6.86 -12.60 -14.22
C GLN A 399 -7.58 -13.87 -14.68
N ASP A 400 -7.66 -14.13 -16.00
CA ASP A 400 -8.25 -15.35 -16.52
C ASP A 400 -7.42 -16.58 -16.12
N SER A 401 -6.10 -16.44 -16.13
CA SER A 401 -5.17 -17.47 -15.62
C SER A 401 -5.38 -17.71 -14.13
N LEU A 402 -5.53 -16.67 -13.31
CA LEU A 402 -5.83 -16.80 -11.88
C LEU A 402 -7.08 -17.65 -11.66
N PHE A 403 -8.18 -17.33 -12.34
CA PHE A 403 -9.44 -18.08 -12.16
C PHE A 403 -9.37 -19.50 -12.74
N ARG A 404 -8.56 -19.76 -13.77
CA ARG A 404 -8.25 -21.13 -14.23
C ARG A 404 -7.46 -21.91 -13.21
N ASP A 405 -6.43 -21.30 -12.62
CA ASP A 405 -5.56 -21.92 -11.60
C ASP A 405 -6.36 -22.22 -10.32
N ILE A 406 -7.22 -21.32 -9.86
CA ILE A 406 -8.13 -21.57 -8.73
C ILE A 406 -9.06 -22.76 -9.00
N ASN A 407 -9.55 -22.92 -10.23
CA ASN A 407 -10.44 -24.05 -10.59
C ASN A 407 -9.70 -25.38 -10.66
N ASN A 408 -8.37 -25.37 -10.86
CA ASN A 408 -7.52 -26.56 -10.87
C ASN A 408 -6.36 -26.38 -9.88
N SER A 409 -6.56 -26.89 -8.65
CA SER A 409 -5.60 -26.73 -7.55
C SER A 409 -4.17 -27.17 -7.88
N ASP A 410 -3.99 -28.11 -8.80
CA ASP A 410 -2.66 -28.57 -9.21
C ASP A 410 -1.86 -27.50 -9.98
N ASN A 411 -2.54 -26.51 -10.54
CA ASN A 411 -1.94 -25.37 -11.24
C ASN A 411 -1.73 -24.15 -10.34
N MET A 412 -2.39 -24.12 -9.17
CA MET A 412 -2.28 -23.01 -8.24
C MET A 412 -0.87 -22.93 -7.67
N PRO A 413 -0.17 -21.78 -7.79
CA PRO A 413 1.16 -21.65 -7.20
C PRO A 413 1.10 -21.64 -5.67
N ALA A 414 2.25 -21.89 -5.05
CA ALA A 414 2.39 -21.76 -3.61
C ALA A 414 2.20 -20.29 -3.15
N ASP A 415 2.72 -19.34 -3.93
CA ASP A 415 2.52 -17.91 -3.70
C ASP A 415 1.85 -17.23 -4.90
N ALA A 416 0.76 -16.52 -4.65
CA ALA A 416 -0.01 -15.78 -5.64
C ALA A 416 -0.24 -14.33 -5.20
N PHE A 417 0.30 -13.37 -5.93
CA PHE A 417 -0.02 -11.96 -5.74
C PHE A 417 -1.05 -11.54 -6.77
N VAL A 418 -2.07 -10.82 -6.34
CA VAL A 418 -3.22 -10.43 -7.15
C VAL A 418 -3.46 -8.94 -7.01
N THR A 419 -3.41 -8.22 -8.11
CA THR A 419 -3.84 -6.83 -8.19
C THR A 419 -5.12 -6.77 -9.01
N PRO A 420 -6.23 -6.24 -8.50
CA PRO A 420 -7.47 -6.13 -9.27
C PRO A 420 -7.31 -5.27 -10.54
N PRO A 421 -8.20 -5.41 -11.53
CA PRO A 421 -8.30 -4.44 -12.63
C PRO A 421 -8.56 -3.03 -12.09
N ASN A 422 -8.10 -1.99 -12.79
CA ASN A 422 -8.30 -0.59 -12.38
C ASN A 422 -9.75 -0.28 -11.99
N SER A 423 -10.72 -0.77 -12.76
CA SER A 423 -12.14 -0.57 -12.48
C SER A 423 -12.68 -1.34 -11.26
N GLU A 424 -11.88 -2.22 -10.64
CA GLU A 424 -12.25 -3.04 -9.49
C GLU A 424 -11.25 -2.94 -8.33
N SER A 425 -10.28 -2.03 -8.40
CA SER A 425 -9.18 -1.91 -7.41
C SER A 425 -9.57 -1.20 -6.12
N GLY A 426 -10.63 -0.40 -6.12
CA GLY A 426 -10.99 0.51 -5.03
C GLY A 426 -10.49 1.93 -5.22
N HIS A 427 -9.55 2.17 -6.13
CA HIS A 427 -8.94 3.49 -6.38
C HIS A 427 -9.98 4.52 -6.82
N PRO A 428 -10.13 5.66 -6.13
CA PRO A 428 -11.20 6.63 -6.42
C PRO A 428 -11.19 7.19 -7.85
N ALA A 429 -10.00 7.30 -8.47
CA ALA A 429 -9.88 7.78 -9.84
C ALA A 429 -10.43 6.81 -10.90
N SER A 430 -10.62 5.53 -10.59
CA SER A 430 -11.00 4.48 -11.55
C SER A 430 -12.05 3.49 -11.04
N SER A 431 -12.32 3.47 -9.74
CA SER A 431 -13.13 2.44 -9.08
C SER A 431 -13.92 3.00 -7.89
N THR A 432 -14.55 2.12 -7.13
CA THR A 432 -15.20 2.39 -5.84
C THR A 432 -14.93 1.24 -4.87
N VAL A 433 -15.11 1.46 -3.58
CA VAL A 433 -14.98 0.42 -2.55
C VAL A 433 -15.91 -0.77 -2.84
N SER A 434 -17.15 -0.52 -3.26
CA SER A 434 -18.11 -1.56 -3.60
C SER A 434 -17.65 -2.46 -4.75
N ARG A 435 -16.93 -1.92 -5.74
CA ARG A 435 -16.38 -2.72 -6.85
C ARG A 435 -15.22 -3.59 -6.38
N TYR A 436 -14.40 -3.10 -5.46
CA TYR A 436 -13.35 -3.92 -4.83
C TYR A 436 -13.98 -5.07 -4.01
N GLU A 437 -15.02 -4.81 -3.24
CA GLU A 437 -15.77 -5.86 -2.55
C GLU A 437 -16.33 -6.93 -3.50
N GLN A 438 -16.86 -6.52 -4.65
CA GLN A 438 -17.35 -7.45 -5.66
C GLN A 438 -16.25 -8.33 -6.24
N PHE A 439 -15.07 -7.76 -6.50
CA PHE A 439 -13.88 -8.54 -6.91
C PHE A 439 -13.49 -9.56 -5.84
N LEU A 440 -13.34 -9.12 -4.59
CA LEU A 440 -13.00 -9.98 -3.46
C LEU A 440 -14.02 -11.11 -3.27
N ARG A 441 -15.31 -10.81 -3.35
CA ARG A 441 -16.38 -11.82 -3.23
C ARG A 441 -16.28 -12.88 -4.33
N ARG A 442 -15.98 -12.48 -5.57
CA ARG A 442 -15.78 -13.44 -6.66
C ARG A 442 -14.55 -14.32 -6.43
N LEU A 443 -13.42 -13.72 -6.08
CA LEU A 443 -12.15 -14.44 -5.89
C LEU A 443 -12.24 -15.39 -4.70
N ILE A 444 -12.58 -14.90 -3.53
CA ILE A 444 -12.67 -15.70 -2.29
C ILE A 444 -13.73 -16.79 -2.43
N GLY A 445 -14.90 -16.47 -3.00
CA GLY A 445 -15.96 -17.45 -3.24
C GLY A 445 -15.51 -18.59 -4.16
N LYS A 446 -14.67 -18.31 -5.18
CA LYS A 446 -14.11 -19.37 -6.04
C LYS A 446 -13.07 -20.21 -5.29
N VAL A 447 -12.18 -19.61 -4.50
CA VAL A 447 -11.21 -20.35 -3.68
C VAL A 447 -11.95 -21.28 -2.70
N GLN A 448 -12.95 -20.78 -2.00
CA GLN A 448 -13.78 -21.56 -1.06
C GLN A 448 -14.58 -22.68 -1.73
N SER A 449 -15.02 -22.47 -2.98
CA SER A 449 -15.75 -23.48 -3.76
C SER A 449 -14.87 -24.65 -4.17
N ASN A 450 -13.56 -24.45 -4.33
CA ASN A 450 -12.59 -25.53 -4.54
C ASN A 450 -12.08 -26.02 -3.18
N ARG A 451 -12.75 -27.02 -2.63
CA ARG A 451 -12.47 -27.52 -1.28
C ARG A 451 -11.03 -28.00 -1.12
N ALA A 452 -10.47 -28.67 -2.12
CA ALA A 452 -9.10 -29.18 -2.07
C ALA A 452 -8.05 -28.06 -1.99
N LEU A 453 -8.34 -26.91 -2.63
CA LEU A 453 -7.54 -25.71 -2.54
C LEU A 453 -7.79 -24.99 -1.20
N TRP A 454 -9.06 -24.76 -0.83
CA TRP A 454 -9.44 -23.99 0.35
C TRP A 454 -8.82 -24.53 1.65
N GLU A 455 -8.84 -25.87 1.83
CA GLU A 455 -8.34 -26.53 3.04
C GLU A 455 -6.85 -26.28 3.32
N LYS A 456 -6.10 -25.69 2.36
CA LYS A 456 -4.66 -25.43 2.42
C LYS A 456 -4.28 -23.98 2.12
N THR A 457 -5.25 -23.10 2.01
CA THR A 457 -5.06 -21.74 1.50
C THR A 457 -5.25 -20.68 2.58
N ALA A 458 -4.41 -19.63 2.54
CA ALA A 458 -4.69 -18.35 3.15
C ALA A 458 -4.81 -17.27 2.08
N VAL A 459 -5.81 -16.40 2.21
CA VAL A 459 -5.98 -15.19 1.40
C VAL A 459 -5.76 -13.98 2.30
N LEU A 460 -4.74 -13.18 2.03
CA LEU A 460 -4.54 -11.89 2.66
C LEU A 460 -5.20 -10.82 1.81
N VAL A 461 -6.10 -10.04 2.40
CA VAL A 461 -6.82 -8.95 1.73
C VAL A 461 -6.34 -7.64 2.31
N THR A 462 -5.73 -6.80 1.50
CA THR A 462 -5.21 -5.49 1.88
C THR A 462 -5.33 -4.49 0.73
N VAL A 463 -4.81 -3.27 0.93
CA VAL A 463 -4.61 -2.25 -0.09
C VAL A 463 -3.16 -1.80 -0.07
N ASP A 464 -2.71 -1.09 -1.09
CA ASP A 464 -1.31 -0.63 -1.22
C ASP A 464 -0.95 0.48 -0.23
N GLU A 465 -1.84 1.46 -0.08
CA GLU A 465 -1.66 2.62 0.79
C GLU A 465 -3.02 3.21 1.23
N SER A 466 -2.97 4.23 2.10
CA SER A 466 -4.17 4.90 2.60
C SER A 466 -4.85 5.85 1.61
N GLY A 467 -4.19 6.17 0.47
CA GLY A 467 -4.72 7.13 -0.50
C GLY A 467 -4.90 8.55 0.06
N GLY A 468 -4.13 8.93 1.10
CA GLY A 468 -4.25 10.23 1.75
C GLY A 468 -5.45 10.39 2.68
N TYR A 469 -6.23 9.35 2.90
CA TYR A 469 -7.31 9.37 3.90
C TYR A 469 -6.74 9.35 5.33
N TRP A 470 -7.40 10.10 6.19
CA TRP A 470 -7.04 10.24 7.60
C TRP A 470 -7.24 8.93 8.38
N ASP A 471 -6.40 8.74 9.41
CA ASP A 471 -6.45 7.59 10.30
C ASP A 471 -6.02 7.96 11.72
N SER A 472 -6.68 7.40 12.73
CA SER A 472 -6.42 7.68 14.15
C SER A 472 -5.23 6.90 14.72
N GLY A 473 -4.76 5.85 14.05
CA GLY A 473 -3.76 4.92 14.56
C GLY A 473 -2.38 5.52 14.83
N VAL A 474 -1.64 4.87 15.70
CA VAL A 474 -0.26 5.25 16.03
C VAL A 474 0.67 4.74 14.94
N ILE A 475 1.47 5.63 14.36
CA ILE A 475 2.47 5.31 13.35
C ILE A 475 3.82 5.12 14.02
N GLN A 476 4.48 3.98 13.79
CA GLN A 476 5.87 3.75 14.12
C GLN A 476 6.73 4.16 12.92
N ILE A 477 7.55 5.19 13.06
CA ILE A 477 8.49 5.55 11.99
C ILE A 477 9.68 4.59 12.02
N LEU A 478 9.83 3.79 10.96
CA LEU A 478 10.88 2.77 10.87
C LEU A 478 12.19 3.35 10.34
N ASP A 479 12.11 4.17 9.30
CA ASP A 479 13.27 4.79 8.62
C ASP A 479 12.85 6.09 7.89
N ALA A 480 13.67 6.59 6.97
CA ALA A 480 13.38 7.82 6.22
C ALA A 480 12.17 7.71 5.27
N PHE A 481 11.63 6.53 5.05
CA PHE A 481 10.47 6.31 4.18
C PHE A 481 9.14 6.22 4.96
N GLY A 482 9.16 6.12 6.26
CA GLY A 482 8.00 5.98 7.15
C GLY A 482 8.12 4.75 8.03
N ASP A 483 7.04 4.13 8.47
CA ASP A 483 5.70 3.83 7.92
C ASP A 483 4.76 5.03 7.83
N GLY A 484 3.64 4.77 7.12
CA GLY A 484 2.51 5.68 7.02
C GLY A 484 1.29 5.22 7.84
N THR A 485 0.14 5.76 7.49
CA THR A 485 -1.15 5.48 8.12
C THR A 485 -1.52 4.00 8.05
N ARG A 486 -2.39 3.55 8.96
CA ARG A 486 -2.94 2.20 8.92
C ARG A 486 -3.78 1.99 7.67
N ILE A 487 -3.71 0.77 7.16
CA ILE A 487 -4.49 0.24 6.05
C ILE A 487 -5.17 -1.06 6.47
N PRO A 488 -6.27 -1.48 5.82
CA PRO A 488 -6.94 -2.74 6.16
C PRO A 488 -6.05 -3.96 5.88
N LEU A 489 -6.09 -4.97 6.76
CA LEU A 489 -5.58 -6.31 6.49
C LEU A 489 -6.49 -7.36 7.11
N ILE A 490 -7.01 -8.28 6.29
CA ILE A 490 -7.82 -9.42 6.73
C ILE A 490 -7.17 -10.72 6.25
N ALA A 491 -7.00 -11.67 7.16
CA ALA A 491 -6.50 -13.02 6.83
C ALA A 491 -7.66 -14.00 6.72
N VAL A 492 -8.04 -14.35 5.50
CA VAL A 492 -9.15 -15.24 5.16
C VAL A 492 -8.64 -16.66 4.92
N SER A 493 -8.87 -17.59 5.87
CA SER A 493 -8.32 -18.94 5.82
C SER A 493 -9.12 -19.88 6.74
N PRO A 494 -9.12 -21.20 6.48
CA PRO A 494 -9.60 -22.18 7.47
C PRO A 494 -8.81 -22.11 8.78
N PHE A 495 -7.56 -21.64 8.72
CA PHE A 495 -6.65 -21.51 9.87
C PHE A 495 -6.70 -20.15 10.54
N SER A 496 -7.42 -19.19 9.97
CA SER A 496 -7.54 -17.85 10.54
C SER A 496 -8.29 -17.86 11.87
N LYS A 497 -7.86 -17.07 12.83
CA LYS A 497 -8.63 -16.81 14.05
C LYS A 497 -9.96 -16.16 13.69
N LYS A 498 -11.06 -16.69 14.22
CA LYS A 498 -12.40 -16.27 13.79
C LYS A 498 -12.88 -15.03 14.54
N GLY A 499 -13.12 -13.94 13.80
CA GLY A 499 -13.63 -12.68 14.32
C GLY A 499 -12.73 -12.03 15.38
N VAL A 500 -11.43 -12.33 15.36
CA VAL A 500 -10.42 -11.77 16.27
C VAL A 500 -9.77 -10.57 15.62
N VAL A 501 -9.51 -9.54 16.43
CA VAL A 501 -8.70 -8.39 16.04
C VAL A 501 -7.28 -8.58 16.57
N ASP A 502 -6.29 -8.47 15.72
CA ASP A 502 -4.87 -8.55 16.04
C ASP A 502 -4.27 -7.14 16.06
N HIS A 503 -3.59 -6.79 17.15
CA HIS A 503 -2.99 -5.47 17.37
C HIS A 503 -1.48 -5.44 17.12
N THR A 504 -0.90 -6.57 16.66
CA THR A 504 0.53 -6.64 16.34
C THR A 504 0.87 -5.63 15.26
N TYR A 505 1.88 -4.79 15.52
CA TYR A 505 2.33 -3.82 14.53
C TYR A 505 2.93 -4.51 13.31
N THR A 506 2.40 -4.24 12.14
CA THR A 506 2.77 -4.86 10.86
C THR A 506 2.73 -3.83 9.74
N ASP A 507 3.47 -4.09 8.67
CA ASP A 507 3.38 -3.39 7.38
C ASP A 507 3.39 -4.39 6.22
N HIS A 508 3.47 -3.93 4.97
CA HIS A 508 3.52 -4.84 3.83
C HIS A 508 4.73 -5.79 3.84
N VAL A 509 5.84 -5.40 4.47
CA VAL A 509 7.03 -6.27 4.57
C VAL A 509 6.77 -7.43 5.54
N SER A 510 5.77 -7.32 6.41
CA SER A 510 5.28 -8.44 7.23
C SER A 510 4.73 -9.60 6.38
N ILE A 511 4.24 -9.32 5.16
CA ILE A 511 3.83 -10.35 4.19
C ILE A 511 5.07 -11.15 3.74
N LEU A 512 6.20 -10.47 3.48
CA LEU A 512 7.45 -11.13 3.15
C LEU A 512 7.95 -12.00 4.31
N LYS A 513 7.92 -11.47 5.54
CA LYS A 513 8.27 -12.25 6.75
C LYS A 513 7.41 -13.50 6.91
N PHE A 514 6.11 -13.43 6.59
CA PHE A 514 5.24 -14.60 6.59
C PHE A 514 5.68 -15.63 5.54
N ILE A 515 5.94 -15.19 4.31
CA ILE A 515 6.41 -16.04 3.21
C ILE A 515 7.74 -16.70 3.59
N GLU A 516 8.69 -15.92 4.10
CA GLU A 516 10.01 -16.39 4.53
C GLU A 516 9.89 -17.44 5.63
N ALA A 517 9.09 -17.18 6.67
CA ALA A 517 8.85 -18.12 7.75
C ALA A 517 8.18 -19.41 7.26
N ASN A 518 7.18 -19.30 6.36
CA ASN A 518 6.42 -20.45 5.88
C ASN A 518 7.24 -21.36 4.94
N TRP A 519 8.04 -20.78 4.06
CA TRP A 519 8.86 -21.56 3.09
C TRP A 519 10.34 -21.64 3.44
N ARG A 520 10.74 -21.20 4.63
CA ARG A 520 12.14 -21.21 5.13
C ARG A 520 13.08 -20.49 4.17
N LEU A 521 12.73 -19.25 3.82
CA LEU A 521 13.60 -18.36 3.05
C LEU A 521 14.43 -17.49 4.01
N GLU A 522 15.56 -17.03 3.52
CA GLU A 522 16.34 -15.99 4.18
C GLU A 522 15.78 -14.62 3.82
N PRO A 523 15.96 -13.60 4.65
CA PRO A 523 15.60 -12.23 4.34
C PRO A 523 16.23 -11.74 3.03
N LEU A 524 15.53 -10.87 2.29
CA LEU A 524 15.88 -10.53 0.90
C LEU A 524 17.20 -9.79 0.78
N SER A 525 17.47 -8.84 1.67
CA SER A 525 18.70 -8.05 1.67
C SER A 525 18.91 -7.34 3.01
N ALA A 526 20.13 -6.90 3.29
CA ALA A 526 20.43 -6.14 4.52
C ALA A 526 19.63 -4.83 4.66
N ARG A 527 19.05 -4.33 3.57
CA ARG A 527 18.22 -3.13 3.54
C ARG A 527 16.73 -3.41 3.67
N SER A 528 16.32 -4.65 3.43
CA SER A 528 14.92 -5.06 3.53
C SER A 528 14.47 -5.06 5.00
N ARG A 529 13.30 -4.51 5.27
CA ARG A 529 12.71 -4.43 6.61
C ARG A 529 12.28 -5.78 7.18
N ASP A 530 12.35 -6.86 6.40
CA ASP A 530 12.14 -8.24 6.86
C ASP A 530 13.18 -8.67 7.92
N HIS A 531 14.32 -7.97 8.03
CA HIS A 531 15.28 -8.08 9.13
C HIS A 531 14.81 -7.48 10.46
N LEU A 532 13.76 -6.67 10.48
CA LEU A 532 13.27 -6.10 11.72
C LEU A 532 12.77 -7.19 12.70
N PRO A 533 13.00 -7.02 14.01
CA PRO A 533 12.54 -8.00 14.99
C PRO A 533 11.01 -8.08 15.02
N THR A 534 10.49 -9.20 15.49
CA THR A 534 9.07 -9.34 15.81
C THR A 534 8.73 -8.42 17.00
N PRO A 535 7.57 -7.72 16.98
CA PRO A 535 7.15 -6.84 18.04
C PRO A 535 7.02 -7.55 19.37
N VAL A 536 7.57 -6.93 20.42
CA VAL A 536 7.30 -7.29 21.80
C VAL A 536 6.16 -6.40 22.29
N ALA A 537 5.07 -7.01 22.77
CA ALA A 537 3.92 -6.28 23.25
C ALA A 537 4.29 -5.36 24.43
N ASP A 538 3.85 -4.11 24.39
CA ASP A 538 3.90 -3.21 25.54
C ASP A 538 2.63 -3.40 26.39
N PRO A 539 2.74 -3.79 27.66
CA PRO A 539 1.56 -3.98 28.53
C PRO A 539 0.69 -2.73 28.70
N SER A 540 1.27 -1.55 28.49
CA SER A 540 0.55 -0.26 28.60
C SER A 540 -0.15 0.16 27.32
N ASN A 541 0.31 -0.36 26.15
CA ASN A 541 -0.25 0.00 24.85
C ASN A 541 0.00 -1.11 23.82
N ALA A 542 -1.02 -1.89 23.53
CA ALA A 542 -0.96 -3.02 22.59
C ALA A 542 -0.57 -2.63 21.15
N TYR A 543 -0.72 -1.36 20.79
CA TYR A 543 -0.46 -0.83 19.44
C TYR A 543 0.97 -0.35 19.21
N VAL A 544 1.78 -0.28 20.27
CA VAL A 544 3.14 0.25 20.21
C VAL A 544 4.13 -0.82 20.68
N PRO A 545 5.01 -1.34 19.81
CA PRO A 545 6.02 -2.30 20.23
C PRO A 545 6.98 -1.72 21.29
N ALA A 546 7.27 -2.50 22.33
CA ALA A 546 8.26 -2.12 23.34
C ALA A 546 9.70 -2.11 22.80
N ASN A 547 9.97 -2.89 21.74
CA ASN A 547 11.27 -3.06 21.09
C ASN A 547 11.39 -2.35 19.72
N ARG A 548 10.80 -1.17 19.61
CA ARG A 548 10.85 -0.38 18.35
C ARG A 548 12.30 -0.14 17.85
N PRO A 549 12.53 -0.18 16.51
CA PRO A 549 11.60 -0.48 15.44
C PRO A 549 11.38 -1.99 15.28
N ALA A 550 10.14 -2.42 15.07
CA ALA A 550 9.77 -3.83 14.98
C ALA A 550 8.50 -4.03 14.15
N ILE A 551 8.45 -5.07 13.31
CA ILE A 551 7.26 -5.48 12.54
C ILE A 551 7.01 -6.98 12.68
N GLY A 552 5.74 -7.37 12.77
CA GLY A 552 5.30 -8.76 12.87
C GLY A 552 5.49 -9.57 11.58
N ASP A 553 5.20 -10.85 11.68
CA ASP A 553 5.26 -11.81 10.57
C ASP A 553 3.88 -12.36 10.18
N LEU A 554 2.81 -11.74 10.64
CA LEU A 554 1.41 -12.12 10.43
C LEU A 554 1.00 -13.49 10.99
N MET A 555 1.91 -14.27 11.61
CA MET A 555 1.58 -15.57 12.19
C MET A 555 0.55 -15.46 13.31
N SER A 556 0.49 -14.30 13.98
CA SER A 556 -0.50 -14.00 15.03
C SER A 556 -1.96 -14.02 14.53
N LEU A 557 -2.20 -13.88 13.24
CA LEU A 557 -3.55 -13.94 12.64
C LEU A 557 -4.11 -15.37 12.55
N PHE A 558 -3.28 -16.39 12.74
CA PHE A 558 -3.62 -17.80 12.51
C PHE A 558 -3.57 -18.65 13.79
N THR A 559 -4.19 -19.82 13.71
CA THR A 559 -4.07 -20.93 14.67
C THR A 559 -3.84 -22.20 13.87
N PHE A 560 -2.71 -22.85 14.12
CA PHE A 560 -2.27 -24.05 13.42
C PHE A 560 -2.36 -25.28 14.32
#